data_13f08af577987fb6bf9cc55d6b3cb3f8
#
_entry.id   13f08af577987fb6bf9cc55d6b3cb3f8
#
_cell.length_a   1.000
_cell.length_b   1.000
_cell.length_c   1.000
_cell.angle_alpha   90.00
_cell.angle_beta   90.00
_cell.angle_gamma   90.00
#
_symmetry.space_group_name_H-M   'P 1'
#
loop_
_entity.id
_entity.type
_entity.pdbx_description
1 polymer ?
#
loop_
_entity_poly.entity_id
_entity_poly.type
_entity_poly.pdbx_seq_one_letter_code
_entity_poly.pdbx_strand_id
1 'polypeptide(L)'
;MLKANDLIPGLRVMSFSISRRVFSTRTQLRLNSRFVNRPRSEFSAGQPLFETRPGLLKPGELTPGITALEYFERRTKLAARLPARSCAIIAGAQVKYASGPVFYPFQQNNDLFYLTGWNEPDSVMILEKPTSNLEDVVFHLIVPPKDTFSEQWEGERTGTEGACEIFNADESTDTRQCSLYITKIINRNEYIYFDRPQDKINSSAEAFFGSFFSLSHSPASADTITEVIRKSGKKHVRKLTSMVADLRSIKSPAEIRVMRRAGQISGRAYNQAYAKRIRNERTLQAFLDYKFVAGGCDKSAYIPVVAGGANSLCIHYTRNDDVMYDDEMVLVDASGFLGGYCSDISRTWPVSGKFSAAQRDLYEAVLNVQRKCIKLCQASQMYSLNDIHEKSISFLREELKNVGLPAYQNSDVSKLYPHYIGHNLGLDVHDVPQISRYAPLRAGQVVTIEPGLYIPDDERYPAYFRNIGIRIEDDIAVGSNGYTNLTVEAAKEIVDIESIAQNGVSTIAEEDEVSPLKYVD
;
A
#
# COMPACT_ATOMS: atom_id res chain seq x y z
N MET A 1 28.17 31.30 -21.58
CA MET A 1 28.12 30.73 -22.94
C MET A 1 28.98 29.48 -22.95
N LEU A 2 28.41 28.35 -22.71
CA LEU A 2 29.01 27.03 -22.97
C LEU A 2 27.92 26.21 -23.66
N LYS A 3 28.22 25.80 -24.89
CA LYS A 3 27.31 25.13 -25.82
C LYS A 3 27.04 23.71 -25.33
N ALA A 4 25.77 23.40 -25.24
CA ALA A 4 25.28 22.03 -25.15
C ALA A 4 25.51 21.31 -26.48
N ASN A 5 26.53 20.51 -26.59
CA ASN A 5 26.73 19.55 -27.66
C ASN A 5 27.74 18.50 -27.16
N ASP A 6 27.23 17.49 -26.45
CA ASP A 6 27.82 16.14 -26.35
C ASP A 6 26.72 15.21 -25.86
N LEU A 7 25.76 14.98 -26.76
CA LEU A 7 24.76 13.92 -26.61
C LEU A 7 25.16 12.77 -27.54
N ILE A 8 25.28 11.61 -26.95
CA ILE A 8 25.58 10.31 -27.54
C ILE A 8 24.81 10.11 -28.85
N PRO A 9 25.44 9.77 -29.97
CA PRO A 9 24.74 9.52 -31.22
C PRO A 9 23.98 8.18 -31.13
N GLY A 10 22.66 8.26 -31.14
CA GLY A 10 21.81 7.07 -31.22
C GLY A 10 20.42 7.16 -30.59
N LEU A 11 20.14 8.14 -29.71
CA LEU A 11 18.77 8.35 -29.25
C LEU A 11 18.08 9.36 -30.19
N ARG A 12 17.46 8.84 -31.25
CA ARG A 12 16.35 9.56 -31.86
C ARG A 12 15.28 9.72 -30.77
N VAL A 13 15.09 10.93 -30.30
CA VAL A 13 13.89 11.31 -29.57
C VAL A 13 12.74 11.07 -30.56
N MET A 14 12.12 9.91 -30.50
CA MET A 14 10.82 9.74 -31.12
C MET A 14 9.89 10.73 -30.44
N SER A 15 9.48 11.73 -31.19
CA SER A 15 8.29 12.48 -30.86
C SER A 15 7.12 11.50 -30.96
N PHE A 16 6.86 10.76 -29.86
CA PHE A 16 5.57 10.14 -29.73
C PHE A 16 4.55 11.26 -29.83
N SER A 17 3.78 11.22 -30.86
CA SER A 17 2.48 11.81 -30.90
C SER A 17 1.61 11.07 -29.87
N ILE A 18 2.00 11.17 -28.57
CA ILE A 18 1.06 11.00 -27.49
C ILE A 18 -0.01 12.00 -27.84
N SER A 19 -1.14 11.47 -28.22
CA SER A 19 -2.25 12.20 -28.75
C SER A 19 -2.36 13.56 -28.05
N ARG A 20 -1.92 14.63 -28.72
CA ARG A 20 -2.10 16.01 -28.27
C ARG A 20 -3.58 16.34 -28.01
N ARG A 21 -4.48 15.38 -28.25
CA ARG A 21 -5.91 15.50 -28.01
C ARG A 21 -6.31 15.38 -26.55
N VAL A 22 -5.58 14.62 -25.72
CA VAL A 22 -5.86 14.50 -24.28
C VAL A 22 -5.34 15.70 -23.49
N PHE A 23 -4.32 16.39 -24.01
CA PHE A 23 -3.82 17.65 -23.45
C PHE A 23 -4.31 18.85 -24.29
N SER A 24 -5.60 18.94 -24.48
CA SER A 24 -6.18 20.15 -25.09
C SER A 24 -5.87 21.33 -24.18
N THR A 25 -5.08 22.27 -24.73
CA THR A 25 -4.70 23.55 -24.13
C THR A 25 -5.88 24.50 -23.85
N ARG A 26 -7.12 23.99 -23.85
CA ARG A 26 -8.33 24.78 -23.60
C ARG A 26 -8.74 24.91 -22.14
N THR A 27 -8.09 24.24 -21.19
CA THR A 27 -8.51 24.32 -19.79
C THR A 27 -7.43 24.96 -18.91
N GLN A 28 -7.01 26.19 -19.23
CA GLN A 28 -6.63 27.10 -18.15
C GLN A 28 -7.92 27.52 -17.42
N LEU A 29 -8.48 26.61 -16.65
CA LEU A 29 -9.51 26.96 -15.68
C LEU A 29 -8.86 27.85 -14.63
N ARG A 30 -9.23 29.11 -14.64
CA ARG A 30 -8.91 30.07 -13.58
C ARG A 30 -9.46 29.49 -12.28
N LEU A 31 -8.59 29.04 -11.39
CA LEU A 31 -8.88 28.52 -10.05
C LEU A 31 -9.57 29.55 -9.11
N ASN A 32 -10.10 30.65 -9.65
CA ASN A 32 -10.65 31.78 -8.87
C ASN A 32 -12.17 31.91 -8.91
N SER A 33 -12.93 30.87 -9.18
CA SER A 33 -14.38 30.96 -9.02
C SER A 33 -14.89 29.92 -8.03
N ARG A 34 -15.43 30.44 -6.94
CA ARG A 34 -16.26 29.75 -5.95
C ARG A 34 -17.19 28.74 -6.65
N PHE A 35 -17.35 27.58 -6.06
CA PHE A 35 -18.11 26.37 -6.33
C PHE A 35 -19.45 26.44 -7.12
N VAL A 36 -19.72 27.43 -7.91
CA VAL A 36 -20.97 27.60 -8.63
C VAL A 36 -20.70 27.38 -10.13
N ASN A 37 -21.33 26.34 -10.70
CA ASN A 37 -21.38 26.01 -12.12
C ASN A 37 -20.05 25.54 -12.75
N ARG A 38 -19.53 24.37 -12.32
CA ARG A 38 -18.61 23.64 -13.19
C ARG A 38 -19.40 23.07 -14.38
N PRO A 39 -18.97 23.33 -15.64
CA PRO A 39 -19.47 22.52 -16.73
C PRO A 39 -19.13 21.06 -16.41
N ARG A 40 -20.06 20.13 -16.57
CA ARG A 40 -19.74 18.70 -16.52
C ARG A 40 -18.61 18.47 -17.53
N SER A 41 -17.54 17.80 -17.08
CA SER A 41 -16.49 17.35 -17.98
C SER A 41 -17.12 16.51 -19.10
N GLU A 42 -16.66 16.68 -20.32
CA GLU A 42 -17.00 15.79 -21.44
C GLU A 42 -16.46 14.37 -21.18
N PHE A 43 -15.49 14.25 -20.26
CA PHE A 43 -14.91 12.99 -19.82
C PHE A 43 -15.72 12.40 -18.68
N SER A 44 -16.02 11.12 -18.81
CA SER A 44 -16.67 10.31 -17.79
C SER A 44 -15.82 9.06 -17.57
N ALA A 45 -15.45 8.81 -16.31
CA ALA A 45 -14.65 7.68 -15.92
C ALA A 45 -15.11 7.15 -14.55
N GLY A 46 -14.95 5.86 -14.33
CA GLY A 46 -15.34 5.18 -13.09
C GLY A 46 -14.39 5.46 -11.92
N GLN A 47 -13.30 6.19 -12.17
CA GLN A 47 -12.38 6.66 -11.14
C GLN A 47 -12.09 8.16 -11.31
N PRO A 48 -11.58 8.85 -10.26
CA PRO A 48 -11.24 10.26 -10.34
C PRO A 48 -10.21 10.55 -11.44
N LEU A 49 -10.43 11.60 -12.20
CA LEU A 49 -9.48 12.21 -13.16
C LEU A 49 -9.26 13.66 -12.76
N PHE A 50 -8.15 14.26 -13.20
CA PHE A 50 -7.94 15.69 -12.97
C PHE A 50 -9.10 16.54 -13.51
N GLU A 51 -9.62 16.21 -14.70
CA GLU A 51 -10.72 16.92 -15.36
C GLU A 51 -12.02 16.87 -14.56
N THR A 52 -12.28 15.77 -13.85
CA THR A 52 -13.50 15.57 -13.04
C THR A 52 -13.30 15.90 -11.57
N ARG A 53 -12.08 15.77 -11.06
CA ARG A 53 -11.73 15.95 -9.64
C ARG A 53 -10.40 16.71 -9.46
N PRO A 54 -10.29 17.97 -9.92
CA PRO A 54 -9.03 18.73 -9.87
C PRO A 54 -8.54 19.07 -8.45
N GLY A 55 -9.36 18.81 -7.42
CA GLY A 55 -8.95 18.88 -6.01
C GLY A 55 -8.25 17.61 -5.51
N LEU A 56 -8.33 16.50 -6.26
CA LEU A 56 -7.75 15.22 -5.89
C LEU A 56 -6.47 14.90 -6.68
N LEU A 57 -6.36 15.38 -7.91
CA LEU A 57 -5.31 15.01 -8.86
C LEU A 57 -4.71 16.26 -9.49
N LYS A 58 -3.43 16.20 -9.81
CA LYS A 58 -2.74 17.19 -10.64
C LYS A 58 -2.89 16.86 -12.13
N PRO A 59 -2.68 17.84 -13.03
CA PRO A 59 -2.65 17.57 -14.48
C PRO A 59 -1.65 16.47 -14.82
N GLY A 60 -2.11 15.45 -15.56
CA GLY A 60 -1.30 14.32 -16.00
C GLY A 60 -1.18 13.17 -15.01
N GLU A 61 -1.70 13.29 -13.80
CA GLU A 61 -1.82 12.17 -12.86
C GLU A 61 -3.03 11.28 -13.21
N LEU A 62 -2.85 9.97 -13.18
CA LEU A 62 -3.92 8.98 -13.24
C LEU A 62 -4.41 8.53 -11.87
N THR A 63 -3.53 8.58 -10.88
CA THR A 63 -3.82 8.35 -9.46
C THR A 63 -3.04 9.37 -8.64
N PRO A 64 -3.42 9.63 -7.38
CA PRO A 64 -2.75 10.65 -6.57
C PRO A 64 -1.22 10.51 -6.58
N GLY A 65 -0.52 11.51 -7.07
CA GLY A 65 0.94 11.58 -7.13
C GLY A 65 1.62 10.78 -8.25
N ILE A 66 0.89 9.95 -9.01
CA ILE A 66 1.46 9.08 -10.05
C ILE A 66 0.91 9.46 -11.43
N THR A 67 1.82 9.80 -12.35
CA THR A 67 1.45 10.26 -13.70
C THR A 67 1.17 9.10 -14.65
N ALA A 68 0.44 9.39 -15.75
CA ALA A 68 0.23 8.45 -16.85
C ALA A 68 1.56 7.98 -17.47
N LEU A 69 2.56 8.84 -17.53
CA LEU A 69 3.89 8.50 -18.03
C LEU A 69 4.56 7.45 -17.16
N GLU A 70 4.45 7.56 -15.83
CA GLU A 70 5.06 6.58 -14.93
C GLU A 70 4.44 5.19 -15.10
N TYR A 71 3.13 5.09 -15.29
CA TYR A 71 2.48 3.82 -15.60
C TYR A 71 2.96 3.22 -16.94
N PHE A 72 3.17 4.04 -17.94
CA PHE A 72 3.78 3.62 -19.20
C PHE A 72 5.21 3.07 -18.99
N GLU A 73 6.05 3.78 -18.23
CA GLU A 73 7.41 3.34 -17.91
C GLU A 73 7.45 2.01 -17.13
N ARG A 74 6.50 1.79 -16.20
CA ARG A 74 6.38 0.51 -15.47
C ARG A 74 6.07 -0.64 -16.42
N ARG A 75 5.16 -0.46 -17.37
CA ARG A 75 4.86 -1.45 -18.41
C ARG A 75 6.08 -1.70 -19.33
N THR A 76 6.79 -0.67 -19.71
CA THR A 76 8.02 -0.78 -20.51
C THR A 76 9.11 -1.58 -19.77
N LYS A 77 9.30 -1.31 -18.46
CA LYS A 77 10.24 -2.08 -17.63
C LYS A 77 9.84 -3.56 -17.52
N LEU A 78 8.55 -3.86 -17.44
CA LEU A 78 8.07 -5.24 -17.46
C LEU A 78 8.30 -5.88 -18.82
N ALA A 79 7.95 -5.20 -19.92
CA ALA A 79 8.14 -5.68 -21.29
C ALA A 79 9.60 -5.98 -21.62
N ALA A 80 10.55 -5.20 -21.08
CA ALA A 80 11.97 -5.44 -21.24
C ALA A 80 12.43 -6.79 -20.67
N ARG A 81 11.70 -7.37 -19.71
CA ARG A 81 11.99 -8.66 -19.09
C ARG A 81 11.32 -9.83 -19.79
N LEU A 82 10.37 -9.56 -20.67
CA LEU A 82 9.63 -10.58 -21.41
C LEU A 82 10.38 -10.97 -22.69
N PRO A 83 10.42 -12.25 -23.07
CA PRO A 83 10.94 -12.67 -24.37
C PRO A 83 10.00 -12.25 -25.51
N ALA A 84 10.49 -12.26 -26.73
CA ALA A 84 9.63 -12.14 -27.92
C ALA A 84 8.58 -13.26 -27.96
N ARG A 85 7.45 -13.00 -28.61
CA ARG A 85 6.31 -13.92 -28.75
C ARG A 85 5.73 -14.33 -27.39
N SER A 86 5.60 -13.36 -26.48
CA SER A 86 5.06 -13.57 -25.15
C SER A 86 3.88 -12.63 -24.87
N CYS A 87 3.02 -13.04 -23.95
CA CYS A 87 2.03 -12.18 -23.33
C CYS A 87 2.02 -12.37 -21.82
N ALA A 88 1.91 -11.25 -21.09
CA ALA A 88 1.68 -11.22 -19.65
C ALA A 88 0.24 -10.83 -19.40
N ILE A 89 -0.51 -11.63 -18.63
CA ILE A 89 -1.94 -11.46 -18.38
C ILE A 89 -2.14 -11.28 -16.87
N ILE A 90 -2.88 -10.25 -16.46
CA ILE A 90 -3.27 -10.01 -15.06
C ILE A 90 -4.77 -9.77 -15.01
N ALA A 91 -5.47 -10.60 -14.23
CA ALA A 91 -6.87 -10.38 -13.91
C ALA A 91 -7.01 -9.32 -12.81
N GLY A 92 -7.89 -8.36 -13.02
CA GLY A 92 -8.31 -7.43 -11.99
C GLY A 92 -9.18 -8.09 -10.92
N ALA A 93 -9.38 -7.36 -9.84
CA ALA A 93 -10.26 -7.80 -8.77
C ALA A 93 -11.73 -7.66 -9.17
N GLN A 94 -12.56 -8.47 -8.53
CA GLN A 94 -14.01 -8.41 -8.62
C GLN A 94 -14.59 -7.76 -7.36
N VAL A 95 -15.79 -7.19 -7.48
CA VAL A 95 -16.55 -6.73 -6.32
C VAL A 95 -16.87 -7.94 -5.43
N LYS A 96 -16.60 -7.81 -4.14
CA LYS A 96 -16.97 -8.82 -3.13
C LYS A 96 -18.25 -8.40 -2.42
N TYR A 97 -19.21 -9.30 -2.34
CA TYR A 97 -20.51 -9.02 -1.71
C TYR A 97 -20.53 -9.56 -0.27
N ALA A 98 -21.08 -8.76 0.63
CA ALA A 98 -21.36 -9.14 2.01
C ALA A 98 -22.69 -9.90 2.10
N SER A 99 -23.74 -9.40 1.40
CA SER A 99 -25.05 -10.05 1.34
C SER A 99 -25.90 -9.43 0.22
N GLY A 100 -26.51 -10.24 -0.65
CA GLY A 100 -27.30 -9.73 -1.76
C GLY A 100 -26.57 -8.64 -2.56
N PRO A 101 -27.14 -7.45 -2.77
CA PRO A 101 -26.49 -6.36 -3.49
C PRO A 101 -25.53 -5.49 -2.62
N VAL A 102 -25.35 -5.83 -1.34
CA VAL A 102 -24.45 -5.11 -0.43
C VAL A 102 -23.02 -5.61 -0.62
N PHE A 103 -22.12 -4.73 -0.99
CA PHE A 103 -20.72 -5.07 -1.29
C PHE A 103 -19.74 -4.50 -0.26
N TYR A 104 -18.59 -5.16 -0.13
CA TYR A 104 -17.43 -4.61 0.61
C TYR A 104 -16.73 -3.51 -0.20
N PRO A 105 -15.98 -2.61 0.46
CA PRO A 105 -15.14 -1.65 -0.24
C PRO A 105 -14.26 -2.36 -1.28
N PHE A 106 -14.26 -1.82 -2.51
CA PHE A 106 -13.48 -2.39 -3.60
C PHE A 106 -11.98 -2.18 -3.38
N GLN A 107 -11.20 -3.20 -3.66
CA GLN A 107 -9.74 -3.17 -3.70
C GLN A 107 -9.26 -3.85 -4.97
N GLN A 108 -8.56 -3.12 -5.82
CA GLN A 108 -8.01 -3.65 -7.06
C GLN A 108 -6.87 -4.64 -6.79
N ASN A 109 -6.60 -5.52 -7.76
CA ASN A 109 -5.38 -6.31 -7.81
C ASN A 109 -4.17 -5.35 -7.90
N ASN A 110 -3.27 -5.41 -6.92
CA ASN A 110 -2.18 -4.45 -6.80
C ASN A 110 -1.16 -4.53 -7.94
N ASP A 111 -0.96 -5.68 -8.59
CA ASP A 111 -0.09 -5.79 -9.75
C ASP A 111 -0.72 -5.14 -10.99
N LEU A 112 -2.03 -5.31 -11.20
CA LEU A 112 -2.77 -4.61 -12.24
C LEU A 112 -2.75 -3.11 -12.00
N PHE A 113 -3.08 -2.67 -10.79
CA PHE A 113 -3.05 -1.26 -10.41
C PHE A 113 -1.66 -0.64 -10.60
N TYR A 114 -0.60 -1.33 -10.17
CA TYR A 114 0.79 -0.88 -10.34
C TYR A 114 1.17 -0.61 -11.79
N LEU A 115 0.70 -1.47 -12.71
CA LEU A 115 1.06 -1.38 -14.12
C LEU A 115 0.16 -0.44 -14.94
N THR A 116 -1.06 -0.13 -14.44
CA THR A 116 -2.06 0.57 -15.24
C THR A 116 -2.65 1.82 -14.60
N GLY A 117 -2.69 1.90 -13.28
CA GLY A 117 -3.49 2.89 -12.54
C GLY A 117 -4.99 2.66 -12.61
N TRP A 118 -5.43 1.54 -13.20
CA TRP A 118 -6.85 1.20 -13.37
C TRP A 118 -7.44 0.69 -12.06
N ASN A 119 -8.48 1.34 -11.57
CA ASN A 119 -9.12 1.02 -10.29
C ASN A 119 -10.62 0.71 -10.42
N GLU A 120 -11.03 0.11 -11.55
CA GLU A 120 -12.39 -0.39 -11.74
C GLU A 120 -12.39 -1.92 -11.72
N PRO A 121 -13.49 -2.56 -11.24
CA PRO A 121 -13.59 -4.02 -11.14
C PRO A 121 -13.69 -4.70 -12.51
N ASP A 122 -13.61 -6.03 -12.49
CA ASP A 122 -13.89 -6.90 -13.65
C ASP A 122 -13.06 -6.55 -14.88
N SER A 123 -11.79 -6.27 -14.72
CA SER A 123 -10.87 -5.88 -15.79
C SER A 123 -9.76 -6.91 -16.00
N VAL A 124 -9.17 -6.95 -17.19
CA VAL A 124 -7.97 -7.73 -17.48
C VAL A 124 -6.97 -6.85 -18.22
N MET A 125 -5.74 -6.85 -17.73
CA MET A 125 -4.61 -6.26 -18.43
C MET A 125 -3.86 -7.34 -19.18
N ILE A 126 -3.43 -7.07 -20.43
CA ILE A 126 -2.51 -7.91 -21.18
C ILE A 126 -1.39 -7.02 -21.73
N LEU A 127 -0.15 -7.45 -21.51
CA LEU A 127 1.01 -6.85 -22.12
C LEU A 127 1.61 -7.87 -23.10
N GLU A 128 1.47 -7.60 -24.40
CA GLU A 128 1.94 -8.48 -25.46
C GLU A 128 3.26 -7.97 -26.03
N LYS A 129 4.21 -8.88 -26.24
CA LYS A 129 5.50 -8.60 -26.85
C LYS A 129 5.74 -9.49 -28.07
N PRO A 130 5.27 -9.08 -29.26
CA PRO A 130 5.35 -9.88 -30.47
C PRO A 130 6.79 -10.15 -30.92
N THR A 131 7.67 -9.14 -30.83
CA THR A 131 9.06 -9.20 -31.26
C THR A 131 10.04 -8.91 -30.11
N SER A 132 11.33 -8.93 -30.37
CA SER A 132 12.35 -8.51 -29.40
C SER A 132 12.43 -6.98 -29.23
N ASN A 133 11.84 -6.21 -30.15
CA ASN A 133 11.83 -4.76 -30.09
C ASN A 133 10.84 -4.27 -29.02
N LEU A 134 11.27 -3.33 -28.18
CA LEU A 134 10.40 -2.70 -27.16
C LEU A 134 9.34 -1.76 -27.74
N GLU A 135 9.53 -1.31 -28.97
CA GLU A 135 8.55 -0.47 -29.66
C GLU A 135 7.33 -1.27 -30.16
N ASP A 136 7.45 -2.60 -30.27
CA ASP A 136 6.38 -3.48 -30.74
C ASP A 136 5.48 -4.00 -29.60
N VAL A 137 5.64 -3.46 -28.39
CA VAL A 137 4.82 -3.88 -27.23
C VAL A 137 3.41 -3.33 -27.39
N VAL A 138 2.42 -4.19 -27.18
CA VAL A 138 0.99 -3.83 -27.24
C VAL A 138 0.37 -3.99 -25.87
N PHE A 139 -0.21 -2.91 -25.35
CA PHE A 139 -0.92 -2.89 -24.09
C PHE A 139 -2.42 -2.98 -24.34
N HIS A 140 -3.06 -4.04 -23.81
CA HIS A 140 -4.49 -4.26 -23.94
C HIS A 140 -5.17 -4.11 -22.58
N LEU A 141 -6.36 -3.49 -22.58
CA LEU A 141 -7.28 -3.49 -21.45
C LEU A 141 -8.63 -4.08 -21.88
N ILE A 142 -9.04 -5.12 -21.17
CA ILE A 142 -10.38 -5.70 -21.27
C ILE A 142 -11.18 -5.17 -20.10
N VAL A 143 -12.26 -4.43 -20.35
CA VAL A 143 -12.97 -3.68 -19.31
C VAL A 143 -14.49 -3.78 -19.49
N PRO A 144 -15.29 -3.58 -18.44
CA PRO A 144 -16.74 -3.45 -18.58
C PRO A 144 -17.08 -2.30 -19.53
N PRO A 145 -18.04 -2.50 -20.44
CA PRO A 145 -18.48 -1.43 -21.33
C PRO A 145 -19.28 -0.38 -20.56
N LYS A 146 -19.38 0.83 -21.12
CA LYS A 146 -20.37 1.79 -20.69
C LYS A 146 -21.76 1.22 -20.94
N ASP A 147 -22.59 1.25 -19.92
CA ASP A 147 -23.97 0.74 -19.96
C ASP A 147 -24.84 1.55 -19.01
N THR A 148 -25.79 2.27 -19.54
CA THR A 148 -26.64 3.19 -18.78
C THR A 148 -27.38 2.53 -17.60
N PHE A 149 -27.78 1.27 -17.75
CA PHE A 149 -28.46 0.56 -16.68
C PHE A 149 -27.47 0.23 -15.53
N SER A 150 -26.29 -0.31 -15.84
CA SER A 150 -25.27 -0.62 -14.85
C SER A 150 -24.74 0.67 -14.18
N GLU A 151 -24.52 1.73 -14.95
CA GLU A 151 -24.01 3.01 -14.42
C GLU A 151 -25.03 3.70 -13.48
N GLN A 152 -26.32 3.44 -13.67
CA GLN A 152 -27.36 3.92 -12.74
C GLN A 152 -27.23 3.28 -11.34
N TRP A 153 -26.75 2.04 -11.27
CA TRP A 153 -26.62 1.29 -10.01
C TRP A 153 -25.24 1.38 -9.38
N GLU A 154 -24.19 1.38 -10.19
CA GLU A 154 -22.81 1.20 -9.76
C GLU A 154 -21.95 2.45 -9.93
N GLY A 155 -22.45 3.48 -10.60
CA GLY A 155 -21.73 4.69 -10.96
C GLY A 155 -21.14 4.62 -12.37
N GLU A 156 -20.55 5.74 -12.77
CA GLU A 156 -19.94 5.89 -14.10
C GLU A 156 -18.84 4.86 -14.32
N ARG A 157 -18.68 4.40 -15.56
CA ARG A 157 -17.63 3.50 -16.03
C ARG A 157 -16.74 4.21 -17.04
N THR A 158 -15.46 3.88 -17.04
CA THR A 158 -14.52 4.39 -18.04
C THR A 158 -14.77 3.80 -19.42
N GLY A 159 -15.13 2.52 -19.51
CA GLY A 159 -15.42 1.82 -20.75
C GLY A 159 -14.20 1.63 -21.66
N THR A 160 -14.43 1.00 -22.81
CA THR A 160 -13.35 0.64 -23.75
C THR A 160 -12.70 1.85 -24.42
N GLU A 161 -13.47 2.89 -24.73
CA GLU A 161 -12.94 4.12 -25.31
C GLU A 161 -12.02 4.85 -24.33
N GLY A 162 -12.50 5.05 -23.08
CA GLY A 162 -11.68 5.69 -22.05
C GLY A 162 -10.46 4.86 -21.65
N ALA A 163 -10.50 3.52 -21.76
CA ALA A 163 -9.32 2.68 -21.58
C ALA A 163 -8.21 3.04 -22.58
N CYS A 164 -8.54 3.34 -23.81
CA CYS A 164 -7.59 3.78 -24.83
C CYS A 164 -7.18 5.25 -24.64
N GLU A 165 -8.14 6.15 -24.47
CA GLU A 165 -7.90 7.59 -24.48
C GLU A 165 -7.26 8.12 -23.20
N ILE A 166 -7.61 7.54 -22.05
CA ILE A 166 -7.18 8.00 -20.71
C ILE A 166 -6.03 7.14 -20.19
N PHE A 167 -6.15 5.81 -20.29
CA PHE A 167 -5.18 4.88 -19.74
C PHE A 167 -4.11 4.42 -20.73
N ASN A 168 -4.16 4.95 -21.98
CA ASN A 168 -3.20 4.66 -23.05
C ASN A 168 -3.12 3.17 -23.39
N ALA A 169 -4.26 2.45 -23.36
CA ALA A 169 -4.31 1.14 -23.95
C ALA A 169 -4.22 1.25 -25.47
N ASP A 170 -3.35 0.45 -26.10
CA ASP A 170 -3.26 0.40 -27.55
C ASP A 170 -4.51 -0.27 -28.13
N GLU A 171 -5.05 -1.27 -27.42
CA GLU A 171 -6.28 -1.96 -27.77
C GLU A 171 -7.15 -2.17 -26.52
N SER A 172 -8.46 -2.06 -26.69
CA SER A 172 -9.42 -2.37 -25.63
C SER A 172 -10.61 -3.16 -26.17
N THR A 173 -11.19 -3.99 -25.31
CA THR A 173 -12.39 -4.74 -25.64
C THR A 173 -13.30 -4.93 -24.43
N ASP A 174 -14.56 -5.24 -24.69
CA ASP A 174 -15.58 -5.52 -23.70
C ASP A 174 -15.34 -6.86 -22.99
N THR A 175 -15.53 -6.89 -21.68
CA THR A 175 -15.43 -8.11 -20.85
C THR A 175 -16.26 -9.27 -21.36
N ARG A 176 -17.40 -9.01 -21.99
CA ARG A 176 -18.24 -10.06 -22.62
C ARG A 176 -17.51 -10.84 -23.71
N GLN A 177 -16.48 -10.25 -24.32
CA GLN A 177 -15.63 -10.89 -25.34
C GLN A 177 -14.32 -11.44 -24.79
N CYS A 178 -14.09 -11.37 -23.48
CA CYS A 178 -12.83 -11.66 -22.82
C CYS A 178 -12.22 -13.00 -23.25
N SER A 179 -13.00 -14.10 -23.15
CA SER A 179 -12.51 -15.44 -23.49
C SER A 179 -12.07 -15.56 -24.95
N LEU A 180 -12.84 -15.01 -25.89
CA LEU A 180 -12.51 -15.02 -27.31
C LEU A 180 -11.26 -14.18 -27.61
N TYR A 181 -11.18 -13.00 -27.00
CA TYR A 181 -10.08 -12.08 -27.19
C TYR A 181 -8.78 -12.66 -26.65
N ILE A 182 -8.77 -13.17 -25.41
CA ILE A 182 -7.61 -13.82 -24.80
C ILE A 182 -7.17 -15.03 -25.61
N THR A 183 -8.10 -15.84 -26.13
CA THR A 183 -7.79 -16.99 -26.99
C THR A 183 -6.99 -16.57 -28.22
N LYS A 184 -7.37 -15.47 -28.89
CA LYS A 184 -6.64 -14.94 -30.04
C LYS A 184 -5.21 -14.55 -29.67
N ILE A 185 -5.03 -13.85 -28.55
CA ILE A 185 -3.69 -13.43 -28.08
C ILE A 185 -2.83 -14.65 -27.71
N ILE A 186 -3.38 -15.59 -26.93
CA ILE A 186 -2.66 -16.82 -26.54
C ILE A 186 -2.21 -17.60 -27.77
N ASN A 187 -3.04 -17.72 -28.79
CA ASN A 187 -2.74 -18.52 -29.97
C ASN A 187 -1.56 -17.96 -30.77
N ARG A 188 -1.35 -16.65 -30.80
CA ARG A 188 -0.24 -16.02 -31.54
C ARG A 188 1.05 -15.90 -30.73
N ASN A 189 1.00 -16.20 -29.40
CA ASN A 189 2.16 -16.15 -28.51
C ASN A 189 2.64 -17.55 -28.11
N GLU A 190 3.93 -17.67 -27.85
CA GLU A 190 4.58 -18.91 -27.43
C GLU A 190 4.63 -19.02 -25.91
N TYR A 191 4.96 -17.91 -25.24
CA TYR A 191 5.12 -17.84 -23.80
C TYR A 191 3.97 -17.05 -23.17
N ILE A 192 3.35 -17.63 -22.15
CA ILE A 192 2.27 -17.02 -21.42
C ILE A 192 2.72 -16.80 -19.98
N TYR A 193 2.67 -15.58 -19.52
CA TYR A 193 2.93 -15.21 -18.12
C TYR A 193 1.62 -14.93 -17.43
N PHE A 194 1.26 -15.81 -16.51
CA PHE A 194 0.00 -15.71 -15.77
C PHE A 194 0.13 -16.44 -14.43
N ASP A 195 -0.30 -15.78 -13.35
CA ASP A 195 -0.38 -16.37 -12.03
C ASP A 195 -1.79 -16.92 -11.82
N ARG A 196 -1.91 -18.24 -11.74
CA ARG A 196 -3.17 -18.88 -11.42
C ARG A 196 -3.58 -18.49 -10.00
N PRO A 197 -4.89 -18.31 -9.73
CA PRO A 197 -5.36 -18.26 -8.36
C PRO A 197 -4.75 -19.43 -7.60
N GLN A 198 -4.15 -19.20 -6.44
CA GLN A 198 -3.76 -20.31 -5.58
C GLN A 198 -5.02 -21.12 -5.36
N ASP A 199 -4.93 -22.44 -5.56
CA ASP A 199 -6.03 -23.35 -5.26
C ASP A 199 -6.49 -23.03 -3.84
N LYS A 200 -7.60 -22.33 -3.73
CA LYS A 200 -8.26 -22.16 -2.44
C LYS A 200 -8.49 -23.59 -1.99
N ILE A 201 -7.95 -23.93 -0.83
CA ILE A 201 -8.27 -25.20 -0.17
C ILE A 201 -9.80 -25.20 -0.11
N ASN A 202 -10.41 -25.96 -1.02
CA ASN A 202 -11.85 -26.06 -1.12
C ASN A 202 -12.31 -26.66 0.21
N SER A 203 -12.82 -25.80 1.07
CA SER A 203 -13.72 -26.33 2.11
C SER A 203 -14.88 -26.95 1.37
N SER A 204 -15.15 -28.22 1.63
CA SER A 204 -16.24 -28.97 1.01
C SER A 204 -17.63 -28.29 1.11
N ALA A 205 -17.77 -27.31 1.99
CA ALA A 205 -18.95 -26.46 2.15
C ALA A 205 -19.10 -25.40 1.03
N GLU A 206 -18.02 -24.76 0.57
CA GLU A 206 -18.11 -23.77 -0.52
C GLU A 206 -18.42 -24.42 -1.88
N ALA A 207 -17.93 -25.64 -2.13
CA ALA A 207 -18.26 -26.40 -3.33
C ALA A 207 -19.73 -26.82 -3.38
N PHE A 208 -20.34 -27.13 -2.22
CA PHE A 208 -21.74 -27.52 -2.15
C PHE A 208 -22.71 -26.35 -2.33
N PHE A 209 -22.40 -25.17 -1.75
CA PHE A 209 -23.23 -23.98 -1.88
C PHE A 209 -23.03 -23.24 -3.22
N GLY A 210 -21.84 -23.27 -3.81
CA GLY A 210 -21.55 -22.66 -5.12
C GLY A 210 -22.30 -23.31 -6.28
N SER A 211 -22.75 -24.58 -6.12
CA SER A 211 -23.58 -25.27 -7.12
C SER A 211 -25.06 -24.85 -7.10
N PHE A 212 -25.56 -24.31 -5.98
CA PHE A 212 -26.96 -23.91 -5.84
C PHE A 212 -27.22 -22.45 -6.23
N PHE A 213 -26.21 -21.59 -6.09
CA PHE A 213 -26.26 -20.22 -6.59
C PHE A 213 -25.26 -20.13 -7.75
N SER A 214 -25.76 -20.19 -8.98
CA SER A 214 -25.00 -19.77 -10.15
C SER A 214 -24.69 -18.28 -10.00
N LEU A 215 -23.71 -17.95 -9.14
CA LEU A 215 -23.00 -16.69 -9.20
C LEU A 215 -22.32 -16.71 -10.55
N SER A 216 -22.84 -15.95 -11.50
CA SER A 216 -22.25 -15.76 -12.82
C SER A 216 -20.81 -15.31 -12.60
N HIS A 217 -19.87 -16.20 -12.85
CA HIS A 217 -18.45 -15.85 -12.81
C HIS A 217 -18.26 -14.74 -13.83
N SER A 218 -17.67 -13.62 -13.41
CA SER A 218 -17.34 -12.56 -14.36
C SER A 218 -16.55 -13.13 -15.53
N PRO A 219 -16.90 -12.78 -16.77
CA PRO A 219 -16.14 -13.22 -17.95
C PRO A 219 -14.67 -12.85 -17.90
N ALA A 220 -14.30 -11.83 -17.11
CA ALA A 220 -12.94 -11.32 -16.90
C ALA A 220 -12.26 -11.90 -15.65
N SER A 221 -12.77 -13.00 -15.09
CA SER A 221 -12.20 -13.62 -13.88
C SER A 221 -10.91 -14.39 -14.17
N ALA A 222 -10.06 -14.52 -13.13
CA ALA A 222 -8.87 -15.35 -13.21
C ALA A 222 -9.18 -16.83 -13.49
N ASP A 223 -10.33 -17.33 -13.06
CA ASP A 223 -10.81 -18.69 -13.34
C ASP A 223 -11.15 -18.85 -14.82
N THR A 224 -11.82 -17.87 -15.44
CA THR A 224 -12.09 -17.84 -16.87
C THR A 224 -10.80 -17.86 -17.69
N ILE A 225 -9.80 -17.04 -17.30
CA ILE A 225 -8.50 -16.98 -17.95
C ILE A 225 -7.76 -18.32 -17.81
N THR A 226 -7.79 -18.93 -16.63
CA THR A 226 -7.20 -20.24 -16.37
C THR A 226 -7.78 -21.30 -17.30
N GLU A 227 -9.11 -21.29 -17.49
CA GLU A 227 -9.78 -22.24 -18.37
C GLU A 227 -9.42 -22.02 -19.85
N VAL A 228 -9.34 -20.77 -20.29
CA VAL A 228 -8.90 -20.42 -21.65
C VAL A 228 -7.46 -20.91 -21.90
N ILE A 229 -6.55 -20.67 -20.95
CA ILE A 229 -5.15 -21.14 -21.03
C ILE A 229 -5.11 -22.67 -21.08
N ARG A 230 -5.88 -23.35 -20.23
CA ARG A 230 -5.95 -24.81 -20.20
C ARG A 230 -6.43 -25.38 -21.54
N LYS A 231 -7.50 -24.82 -22.12
CA LYS A 231 -8.05 -25.25 -23.43
C LYS A 231 -7.11 -24.99 -24.58
N SER A 232 -6.25 -23.97 -24.50
CA SER A 232 -5.30 -23.65 -25.56
C SER A 232 -4.21 -24.71 -25.77
N GLY A 233 -4.00 -25.61 -24.80
CA GLY A 233 -2.95 -26.64 -24.84
C GLY A 233 -1.52 -26.08 -24.78
N LYS A 234 -1.34 -24.79 -24.49
CA LYS A 234 -0.01 -24.16 -24.40
C LYS A 234 0.79 -24.72 -23.22
N LYS A 235 2.06 -25.09 -23.49
CA LYS A 235 2.96 -25.72 -22.51
C LYS A 235 3.84 -24.73 -21.75
N HIS A 236 4.05 -23.51 -22.30
CA HIS A 236 4.97 -22.52 -21.74
C HIS A 236 4.22 -21.46 -20.93
N VAL A 237 3.53 -21.91 -19.86
CA VAL A 237 2.91 -21.01 -18.90
C VAL A 237 3.89 -20.77 -17.74
N ARG A 238 4.22 -19.52 -17.46
CA ARG A 238 5.19 -19.08 -16.46
C ARG A 238 4.55 -18.14 -15.47
N LYS A 239 5.11 -18.08 -14.26
CA LYS A 239 4.67 -17.11 -13.24
C LYS A 239 5.14 -15.70 -13.58
N LEU A 240 4.26 -14.73 -13.38
CA LEU A 240 4.53 -13.31 -13.57
C LEU A 240 4.94 -12.62 -12.25
N THR A 241 4.40 -13.09 -11.15
CA THR A 241 4.49 -12.49 -9.80
C THR A 241 5.90 -12.03 -9.43
N SER A 242 6.93 -12.87 -9.64
CA SER A 242 8.30 -12.51 -9.25
C SER A 242 8.85 -11.32 -10.05
N MET A 243 8.46 -11.18 -11.33
CA MET A 243 8.91 -10.07 -12.16
C MET A 243 8.27 -8.75 -11.73
N VAL A 244 6.97 -8.78 -11.43
CA VAL A 244 6.25 -7.60 -10.96
C VAL A 244 6.67 -7.24 -9.54
N ALA A 245 6.85 -8.23 -8.66
CA ALA A 245 7.34 -8.02 -7.30
C ALA A 245 8.71 -7.32 -7.27
N ASP A 246 9.63 -7.70 -8.16
CA ASP A 246 10.94 -7.04 -8.24
C ASP A 246 10.81 -5.58 -8.72
N LEU A 247 9.90 -5.28 -9.65
CA LEU A 247 9.61 -3.90 -10.05
C LEU A 247 8.98 -3.10 -8.89
N ARG A 248 7.98 -3.63 -8.21
CA ARG A 248 7.28 -3.01 -7.08
C ARG A 248 8.20 -2.80 -5.87
N SER A 249 9.22 -3.65 -5.71
CA SER A 249 10.12 -3.57 -4.55
C SER A 249 10.93 -2.27 -4.52
N ILE A 250 11.27 -1.70 -5.68
CA ILE A 250 12.01 -0.44 -5.79
C ILE A 250 11.03 0.67 -6.14
N LYS A 251 10.73 1.50 -5.16
CA LYS A 251 9.78 2.61 -5.29
C LYS A 251 10.39 3.76 -6.08
N SER A 252 9.61 4.33 -6.98
CA SER A 252 9.97 5.57 -7.65
C SER A 252 9.95 6.76 -6.68
N PRO A 253 10.55 7.89 -7.02
CA PRO A 253 10.41 9.11 -6.22
C PRO A 253 8.95 9.56 -6.04
N ALA A 254 8.08 9.30 -7.01
CA ALA A 254 6.66 9.61 -6.91
C ALA A 254 5.95 8.71 -5.89
N GLU A 255 6.20 7.40 -5.93
CA GLU A 255 5.68 6.44 -4.94
C GLU A 255 6.11 6.81 -3.51
N ILE A 256 7.40 7.15 -3.32
CA ILE A 256 7.92 7.57 -2.01
C ILE A 256 7.22 8.84 -1.52
N ARG A 257 6.91 9.80 -2.39
CA ARG A 257 6.14 10.99 -1.99
C ARG A 257 4.72 10.66 -1.54
N VAL A 258 4.02 9.77 -2.25
CA VAL A 258 2.67 9.32 -1.87
C VAL A 258 2.71 8.62 -0.51
N MET A 259 3.63 7.67 -0.31
CA MET A 259 3.82 6.97 0.97
C MET A 259 4.19 7.96 2.11
N ARG A 260 5.09 8.90 1.82
CA ARG A 260 5.45 9.97 2.77
C ARG A 260 4.24 10.81 3.17
N ARG A 261 3.34 11.11 2.23
CA ARG A 261 2.12 11.85 2.53
C ARG A 261 1.15 11.04 3.39
N ALA A 262 0.97 9.74 3.10
CA ALA A 262 0.18 8.84 3.95
C ALA A 262 0.74 8.78 5.37
N GLY A 263 2.06 8.61 5.53
CA GLY A 263 2.76 8.61 6.82
C GLY A 263 2.62 9.94 7.58
N GLN A 264 2.69 11.06 6.87
CA GLN A 264 2.51 12.39 7.46
C GLN A 264 1.10 12.58 8.03
N ILE A 265 0.06 12.21 7.28
CA ILE A 265 -1.33 12.28 7.71
C ILE A 265 -1.52 11.38 8.95
N SER A 266 -1.06 10.14 8.85
CA SER A 266 -1.17 9.17 9.93
C SER A 266 -0.45 9.63 11.20
N GLY A 267 0.78 10.12 11.08
CA GLY A 267 1.56 10.59 12.22
C GLY A 267 0.92 11.78 12.93
N ARG A 268 0.32 12.70 12.19
CA ARG A 268 -0.46 13.81 12.77
C ARG A 268 -1.67 13.33 13.56
N ALA A 269 -2.35 12.28 13.07
CA ALA A 269 -3.49 11.68 13.78
C ALA A 269 -3.07 11.08 15.12
N TYR A 270 -1.89 10.43 15.20
CA TYR A 270 -1.34 9.93 16.46
C TYR A 270 -1.09 11.05 17.48
N ASN A 271 -0.48 12.16 17.06
CA ASN A 271 -0.24 13.28 17.95
C ASN A 271 -1.54 13.87 18.51
N GLN A 272 -2.57 13.93 17.67
CA GLN A 272 -3.89 14.37 18.13
C GLN A 272 -4.52 13.36 19.10
N ALA A 273 -4.30 12.05 18.90
CA ALA A 273 -4.77 11.02 19.80
C ALA A 273 -4.11 11.13 21.19
N TYR A 274 -2.81 11.41 21.27
CA TYR A 274 -2.11 11.64 22.54
C TYR A 274 -2.74 12.78 23.35
N ALA A 275 -3.13 13.86 22.66
CA ALA A 275 -3.75 15.03 23.29
C ALA A 275 -5.17 14.78 23.81
N LYS A 276 -5.89 13.77 23.28
CA LYS A 276 -7.32 13.54 23.59
C LYS A 276 -7.57 12.66 24.81
N ARG A 277 -6.60 11.89 25.30
CA ARG A 277 -6.74 10.95 26.43
C ARG A 277 -7.99 10.08 26.34
N ILE A 278 -8.17 9.42 25.21
CA ILE A 278 -9.29 8.51 24.95
C ILE A 278 -9.09 7.24 25.78
N ARG A 279 -10.12 6.80 26.50
CA ARG A 279 -10.09 5.64 27.42
C ARG A 279 -10.92 4.45 26.94
N ASN A 280 -11.23 4.38 25.68
CA ASN A 280 -11.93 3.25 25.08
C ASN A 280 -11.31 2.93 23.73
N GLU A 281 -10.95 1.68 23.51
CA GLU A 281 -10.24 1.22 22.31
C GLU A 281 -11.03 1.53 21.04
N ARG A 282 -12.35 1.25 21.03
CA ARG A 282 -13.21 1.50 19.87
C ARG A 282 -13.33 2.99 19.55
N THR A 283 -13.40 3.82 20.57
CA THR A 283 -13.44 5.29 20.39
C THR A 283 -12.12 5.78 19.82
N LEU A 284 -10.98 5.25 20.28
CA LEU A 284 -9.67 5.60 19.77
C LEU A 284 -9.49 5.13 18.32
N GLN A 285 -9.92 3.91 17.99
CA GLN A 285 -9.96 3.43 16.61
C GLN A 285 -10.77 4.38 15.72
N ALA A 286 -12.01 4.66 16.08
CA ALA A 286 -12.89 5.52 15.29
C ALA A 286 -12.32 6.94 15.12
N PHE A 287 -11.64 7.48 16.15
CA PHE A 287 -10.95 8.75 16.06
C PHE A 287 -9.81 8.72 15.04
N LEU A 288 -8.98 7.69 15.04
CA LEU A 288 -7.87 7.53 14.09
C LEU A 288 -8.38 7.34 12.65
N ASP A 289 -9.37 6.46 12.45
CA ASP A 289 -10.01 6.24 11.15
C ASP A 289 -10.57 7.56 10.57
N TYR A 290 -11.27 8.34 11.40
CA TYR A 290 -11.77 9.66 11.03
C TYR A 290 -10.62 10.60 10.63
N LYS A 291 -9.55 10.66 11.42
CA LYS A 291 -8.43 11.57 11.16
C LYS A 291 -7.63 11.18 9.92
N PHE A 292 -7.49 9.91 9.61
CA PHE A 292 -6.85 9.46 8.36
C PHE A 292 -7.65 9.95 7.14
N VAL A 293 -8.96 9.71 7.14
CA VAL A 293 -9.84 10.12 6.02
C VAL A 293 -9.96 11.65 5.94
N ALA A 294 -10.17 12.33 7.05
CA ALA A 294 -10.24 13.80 7.09
C ALA A 294 -8.92 14.46 6.66
N GLY A 295 -7.78 13.82 6.92
CA GLY A 295 -6.45 14.26 6.47
C GLY A 295 -6.17 14.03 5.00
N GLY A 296 -7.02 13.25 4.31
CA GLY A 296 -6.96 13.00 2.86
C GLY A 296 -6.56 11.58 2.47
N CYS A 297 -6.43 10.63 3.40
CA CYS A 297 -6.32 9.22 3.06
C CYS A 297 -7.66 8.68 2.54
N ASP A 298 -7.59 7.66 1.68
CA ASP A 298 -8.79 7.02 1.12
C ASP A 298 -9.53 6.19 2.19
N LYS A 299 -8.76 5.56 3.08
CA LYS A 299 -9.22 4.67 4.15
C LYS A 299 -8.06 4.33 5.09
N SER A 300 -8.31 3.54 6.13
CA SER A 300 -7.25 2.85 6.88
C SER A 300 -6.57 1.81 6.01
N ALA A 301 -5.24 1.65 6.14
CA ALA A 301 -4.43 0.75 5.32
C ALA A 301 -4.73 -0.72 5.63
N TYR A 302 -5.05 -1.01 6.89
CA TYR A 302 -5.39 -2.34 7.42
C TYR A 302 -6.36 -2.20 8.59
N ILE A 303 -6.82 -3.33 9.13
CA ILE A 303 -7.65 -3.34 10.33
C ILE A 303 -6.81 -2.86 11.51
N PRO A 304 -7.14 -1.72 12.15
CA PRO A 304 -6.35 -1.18 13.23
C PRO A 304 -6.27 -2.13 14.44
N VAL A 305 -5.11 -2.17 15.08
CA VAL A 305 -4.92 -2.73 16.42
C VAL A 305 -4.94 -1.57 17.40
N VAL A 306 -5.85 -1.62 18.38
CA VAL A 306 -5.91 -0.66 19.49
C VAL A 306 -6.04 -1.47 20.77
N ALA A 307 -4.93 -1.68 21.46
CA ALA A 307 -4.79 -2.67 22.51
C ALA A 307 -4.36 -2.02 23.84
N GLY A 308 -5.31 -1.83 24.76
CA GLY A 308 -5.07 -1.35 26.12
C GLY A 308 -4.53 -2.43 27.05
N GLY A 309 -3.63 -2.08 27.97
CA GLY A 309 -3.13 -2.98 29.01
C GLY A 309 -2.69 -4.36 28.49
N ALA A 310 -3.20 -5.40 29.07
CA ALA A 310 -2.87 -6.80 28.71
C ALA A 310 -3.30 -7.20 27.30
N ASN A 311 -4.25 -6.51 26.65
CA ASN A 311 -4.62 -6.75 25.27
C ASN A 311 -3.44 -6.53 24.31
N SER A 312 -2.48 -5.66 24.68
CA SER A 312 -1.26 -5.40 23.93
C SER A 312 -0.32 -6.60 23.79
N LEU A 313 -0.53 -7.67 24.55
CA LEU A 313 0.23 -8.91 24.42
C LEU A 313 -0.24 -9.78 23.24
N CYS A 314 -1.40 -9.48 22.67
CA CYS A 314 -1.91 -10.12 21.47
C CYS A 314 -1.50 -9.30 20.24
N ILE A 315 -0.59 -9.84 19.41
CA ILE A 315 0.02 -9.11 18.28
C ILE A 315 -1.02 -8.57 17.29
N HIS A 316 -2.02 -9.37 16.94
CA HIS A 316 -3.11 -9.00 16.04
C HIS A 316 -4.44 -8.86 16.81
N TYR A 317 -4.44 -8.04 17.85
CA TYR A 317 -5.64 -7.71 18.60
C TYR A 317 -6.52 -6.73 17.82
N THR A 318 -7.57 -7.23 17.20
CA THR A 318 -8.47 -6.43 16.33
C THR A 318 -9.89 -6.28 16.87
N ARG A 319 -10.16 -6.73 18.09
CA ARG A 319 -11.48 -6.56 18.73
C ARG A 319 -11.76 -5.12 19.09
N ASN A 320 -10.76 -4.43 19.65
CA ASN A 320 -10.79 -3.02 19.98
C ASN A 320 -12.07 -2.63 20.76
N ASP A 321 -12.43 -3.39 21.78
CA ASP A 321 -13.74 -3.27 22.47
C ASP A 321 -13.64 -3.08 23.99
N ASP A 322 -12.45 -2.88 24.51
CA ASP A 322 -12.20 -2.75 25.94
C ASP A 322 -12.04 -1.30 26.41
N VAL A 323 -12.07 -1.11 27.72
CA VAL A 323 -11.80 0.15 28.43
C VAL A 323 -10.33 0.14 28.86
N MET A 324 -9.66 1.26 28.68
CA MET A 324 -8.26 1.46 29.06
C MET A 324 -8.18 2.26 30.37
N TYR A 325 -7.38 1.80 31.33
CA TYR A 325 -7.21 2.40 32.65
C TYR A 325 -5.99 3.33 32.70
N ASP A 326 -5.98 4.29 33.65
CA ASP A 326 -4.95 5.33 33.73
C ASP A 326 -3.54 4.81 34.02
N ASP A 327 -3.42 3.66 34.65
CA ASP A 327 -2.13 3.00 34.95
C ASP A 327 -1.61 2.12 33.79
N GLU A 328 -2.42 1.93 32.75
CA GLU A 328 -2.08 1.14 31.59
C GLU A 328 -1.37 1.94 30.49
N MET A 329 -0.77 1.22 29.56
CA MET A 329 -0.37 1.71 28.25
C MET A 329 -1.36 1.23 27.18
N VAL A 330 -1.49 2.00 26.11
CA VAL A 330 -2.16 1.54 24.89
C VAL A 330 -1.14 1.39 23.76
N LEU A 331 -1.14 0.22 23.15
CA LEU A 331 -0.43 -0.07 21.91
C LEU A 331 -1.40 0.11 20.75
N VAL A 332 -1.06 0.98 19.82
CA VAL A 332 -1.82 1.20 18.60
C VAL A 332 -0.96 0.90 17.40
N ASP A 333 -1.51 0.12 16.47
CA ASP A 333 -0.95 -0.16 15.17
C ASP A 333 -2.04 0.13 14.14
N ALA A 334 -1.91 1.29 13.51
CA ALA A 334 -2.91 1.84 12.60
C ALA A 334 -2.29 2.88 11.67
N SER A 335 -2.71 2.91 10.42
CA SER A 335 -2.23 3.93 9.49
C SER A 335 -3.18 4.13 8.31
N GLY A 336 -2.95 5.20 7.54
CA GLY A 336 -3.76 5.56 6.39
C GLY A 336 -3.26 4.93 5.09
N PHE A 337 -4.20 4.75 4.16
CA PHE A 337 -3.98 4.32 2.79
C PHE A 337 -4.27 5.50 1.85
N LEU A 338 -3.34 5.84 0.99
CA LEU A 338 -3.47 6.97 0.07
C LEU A 338 -3.06 6.61 -1.35
N GLY A 339 -3.95 6.81 -2.31
CA GLY A 339 -3.65 6.64 -3.73
C GLY A 339 -3.12 5.25 -4.11
N GLY A 340 -3.53 4.21 -3.39
CA GLY A 340 -3.06 2.85 -3.57
C GLY A 340 -1.95 2.42 -2.60
N TYR A 341 -1.28 3.34 -1.89
CA TYR A 341 -0.12 3.05 -1.04
C TYR A 341 -0.46 3.06 0.44
N CYS A 342 0.13 2.10 1.16
CA CYS A 342 0.04 2.00 2.61
C CYS A 342 1.11 2.83 3.31
N SER A 343 0.78 3.32 4.50
CA SER A 343 1.73 3.62 5.57
C SER A 343 1.52 2.61 6.68
N ASP A 344 2.49 2.46 7.59
CA ASP A 344 2.45 1.54 8.71
C ASP A 344 3.10 2.15 9.94
N ILE A 345 2.32 2.31 11.01
CA ILE A 345 2.79 2.99 12.23
C ILE A 345 2.29 2.27 13.46
N SER A 346 3.21 1.79 14.27
CA SER A 346 2.90 1.39 15.64
C SER A 346 3.45 2.39 16.64
N ARG A 347 2.65 2.74 17.64
CA ARG A 347 3.03 3.56 18.78
C ARG A 347 2.42 3.00 20.05
N THR A 348 3.14 3.20 21.16
CA THR A 348 2.65 2.83 22.50
C THR A 348 2.82 4.02 23.43
N TRP A 349 1.79 4.33 24.21
CA TRP A 349 1.84 5.46 25.16
C TRP A 349 0.96 5.19 26.38
N PRO A 350 1.24 5.87 27.53
CA PRO A 350 0.38 5.76 28.73
C PRO A 350 -0.99 6.37 28.50
N VAL A 351 -2.04 5.69 28.92
CA VAL A 351 -3.43 6.18 28.87
C VAL A 351 -3.58 7.48 29.67
N SER A 352 -2.88 7.61 30.80
CA SER A 352 -2.81 8.84 31.59
C SER A 352 -2.10 10.01 30.89
N GLY A 353 -1.34 9.74 29.81
CA GLY A 353 -0.48 10.72 29.15
C GLY A 353 0.84 11.00 29.87
N LYS A 354 1.20 10.18 30.88
CA LYS A 354 2.47 10.29 31.62
C LYS A 354 3.03 8.92 31.92
N PHE A 355 4.27 8.67 31.50
CA PHE A 355 4.94 7.40 31.75
C PHE A 355 5.28 7.21 33.24
N SER A 356 4.93 6.07 33.83
CA SER A 356 5.50 5.62 35.08
C SER A 356 6.99 5.27 34.88
N ALA A 357 7.73 5.09 35.97
CA ALA A 357 9.16 4.69 35.88
C ALA A 357 9.31 3.37 35.10
N ALA A 358 8.49 2.36 35.41
CA ALA A 358 8.53 1.06 34.76
C ALA A 358 8.18 1.13 33.27
N GLN A 359 7.14 1.87 32.92
CA GLN A 359 6.74 2.09 31.52
C GLN A 359 7.84 2.80 30.74
N ARG A 360 8.47 3.81 31.34
CA ARG A 360 9.59 4.57 30.75
C ARG A 360 10.78 3.66 30.44
N ASP A 361 11.20 2.85 31.42
CA ASP A 361 12.36 1.96 31.27
C ASP A 361 12.18 0.98 30.12
N LEU A 362 11.00 0.33 30.01
CA LEU A 362 10.71 -0.61 28.93
C LEU A 362 10.53 0.10 27.57
N TYR A 363 9.86 1.25 27.56
CA TYR A 363 9.65 2.01 26.33
C TYR A 363 10.98 2.51 25.74
N GLU A 364 11.86 3.08 26.58
CA GLU A 364 13.18 3.56 26.16
C GLU A 364 14.04 2.41 25.63
N ALA A 365 13.94 1.21 26.24
CA ALA A 365 14.64 0.02 25.76
C ALA A 365 14.24 -0.30 24.30
N VAL A 366 12.92 -0.36 24.00
CA VAL A 366 12.41 -0.63 22.66
C VAL A 366 12.78 0.51 21.69
N LEU A 367 12.64 1.77 22.11
CA LEU A 367 12.99 2.94 21.30
C LEU A 367 14.48 2.97 20.93
N ASN A 368 15.36 2.60 21.84
CA ASN A 368 16.80 2.51 21.57
C ASN A 368 17.12 1.43 20.53
N VAL A 369 16.43 0.29 20.59
CA VAL A 369 16.55 -0.77 19.57
C VAL A 369 16.11 -0.23 18.21
N GLN A 370 14.94 0.41 18.16
CA GLN A 370 14.38 0.96 16.93
C GLN A 370 15.33 1.99 16.28
N ARG A 371 15.86 2.92 17.05
CA ARG A 371 16.85 3.92 16.61
C ARG A 371 18.13 3.27 16.05
N LYS A 372 18.62 2.20 16.70
CA LYS A 372 19.80 1.45 16.23
C LYS A 372 19.51 0.74 14.91
N CYS A 373 18.35 0.10 14.78
CA CYS A 373 17.96 -0.66 13.59
C CYS A 373 17.69 0.23 12.36
N ILE A 374 17.02 1.36 12.52
CA ILE A 374 16.80 2.33 11.43
C ILE A 374 18.12 2.77 10.79
N LYS A 375 19.17 3.00 11.57
CA LYS A 375 20.49 3.39 11.06
C LYS A 375 21.14 2.35 10.15
N LEU A 376 20.71 1.10 10.21
CA LEU A 376 21.18 0.00 9.36
C LEU A 376 20.48 -0.05 8.00
N CYS A 377 19.38 0.69 7.81
CA CYS A 377 18.58 0.69 6.59
C CYS A 377 19.20 1.55 5.47
N GLN A 378 20.38 1.19 5.03
CA GLN A 378 21.10 1.84 3.91
C GLN A 378 21.76 0.77 3.04
N ALA A 379 21.61 0.92 1.73
CA ALA A 379 22.07 -0.08 0.76
C ALA A 379 23.59 -0.33 0.81
N SER A 380 24.38 0.69 1.09
CA SER A 380 25.85 0.59 1.20
C SER A 380 26.32 -0.32 2.34
N GLN A 381 25.50 -0.57 3.35
CA GLN A 381 25.85 -1.46 4.47
C GLN A 381 25.58 -2.93 4.16
N MET A 382 24.87 -3.24 3.07
CA MET A 382 24.60 -4.61 2.61
C MET A 382 23.85 -5.49 3.62
N TYR A 383 23.16 -4.91 4.61
CA TYR A 383 22.32 -5.67 5.53
C TYR A 383 21.01 -6.08 4.86
N SER A 384 20.56 -7.29 5.16
CA SER A 384 19.23 -7.78 4.89
C SER A 384 18.28 -7.48 6.06
N LEU A 385 16.95 -7.61 5.84
CA LEU A 385 15.99 -7.53 6.96
C LEU A 385 16.26 -8.61 8.02
N ASN A 386 16.72 -9.80 7.60
CA ASN A 386 17.11 -10.84 8.56
C ASN A 386 18.30 -10.43 9.42
N ASP A 387 19.35 -9.84 8.83
CA ASP A 387 20.50 -9.37 9.58
C ASP A 387 20.13 -8.28 10.58
N ILE A 388 19.22 -7.38 10.19
CA ILE A 388 18.70 -6.32 11.08
C ILE A 388 17.89 -6.95 12.22
N HIS A 389 17.09 -7.98 11.92
CA HIS A 389 16.32 -8.71 12.94
C HIS A 389 17.23 -9.38 13.98
N GLU A 390 18.26 -10.12 13.55
CA GLU A 390 19.23 -10.74 14.46
C GLU A 390 19.94 -9.68 15.35
N LYS A 391 20.28 -8.55 14.77
CA LYS A 391 20.84 -7.41 15.52
C LYS A 391 19.83 -6.82 16.50
N SER A 392 18.55 -6.71 16.13
CA SER A 392 17.50 -6.18 17.01
C SER A 392 17.32 -7.04 18.26
N ILE A 393 17.35 -8.37 18.12
CA ILE A 393 17.31 -9.29 19.25
C ILE A 393 18.52 -9.07 20.17
N SER A 394 19.73 -8.91 19.59
CA SER A 394 20.93 -8.66 20.37
C SER A 394 20.88 -7.31 21.09
N PHE A 395 20.43 -6.26 20.42
CA PHE A 395 20.27 -4.93 21.04
C PHE A 395 19.23 -4.96 22.15
N LEU A 396 18.09 -5.61 21.94
CA LEU A 396 17.03 -5.71 22.95
C LEU A 396 17.53 -6.47 24.18
N ARG A 397 18.32 -7.54 23.99
CA ARG A 397 18.94 -8.27 25.11
C ARG A 397 19.82 -7.36 25.97
N GLU A 398 20.59 -6.46 25.35
CA GLU A 398 21.42 -5.49 26.08
C GLU A 398 20.57 -4.50 26.86
N GLU A 399 19.54 -3.94 26.24
CA GLU A 399 18.62 -3.00 26.90
C GLU A 399 17.86 -3.66 28.07
N LEU A 400 17.39 -4.90 27.89
CA LEU A 400 16.71 -5.65 28.97
C LEU A 400 17.61 -5.91 30.18
N LYS A 401 18.91 -6.16 29.98
CA LYS A 401 19.88 -6.27 31.08
C LYS A 401 20.01 -4.94 31.85
N ASN A 402 20.00 -3.82 31.13
CA ASN A 402 20.14 -2.50 31.76
C ASN A 402 18.94 -2.17 32.67
N VAL A 403 17.75 -2.67 32.34
CA VAL A 403 16.54 -2.50 33.16
C VAL A 403 16.32 -3.64 34.17
N GLY A 404 17.30 -4.54 34.31
CA GLY A 404 17.27 -5.62 35.30
C GLY A 404 16.38 -6.80 34.96
N LEU A 405 15.93 -6.93 33.70
CA LEU A 405 15.15 -8.09 33.28
C LEU A 405 16.04 -9.28 32.90
N PRO A 406 15.67 -10.51 33.30
CA PRO A 406 16.43 -11.70 32.98
C PRO A 406 16.28 -12.08 31.50
N ALA A 407 17.26 -11.72 30.68
CA ALA A 407 17.35 -12.10 29.27
C ALA A 407 18.79 -12.51 28.95
N TYR A 408 19.14 -13.73 29.35
CA TYR A 408 20.52 -14.21 29.26
C TYR A 408 20.90 -14.68 27.85
N GLN A 409 19.94 -15.17 27.08
CA GLN A 409 20.13 -15.71 25.74
C GLN A 409 19.17 -15.05 24.74
N ASN A 410 19.51 -15.10 23.45
CA ASN A 410 18.63 -14.59 22.39
C ASN A 410 17.26 -15.33 22.36
N SER A 411 17.24 -16.64 22.72
CA SER A 411 16.00 -17.41 22.84
C SER A 411 15.05 -16.89 23.92
N ASP A 412 15.54 -16.25 24.96
CA ASP A 412 14.69 -15.63 25.99
C ASP A 412 14.06 -14.34 25.45
N VAL A 413 14.84 -13.56 24.71
CA VAL A 413 14.36 -12.34 24.03
C VAL A 413 13.29 -12.71 22.99
N SER A 414 13.50 -13.76 22.19
CA SER A 414 12.53 -14.18 21.16
C SER A 414 11.17 -14.59 21.73
N LYS A 415 11.06 -14.94 23.00
CA LYS A 415 9.78 -15.20 23.68
C LYS A 415 9.04 -13.90 24.01
N LEU A 416 9.78 -12.83 24.28
CA LEU A 416 9.25 -11.50 24.58
C LEU A 416 9.13 -10.61 23.34
N TYR A 417 9.73 -11.03 22.22
CA TYR A 417 9.73 -10.36 20.93
C TYR A 417 9.56 -11.40 19.81
N PRO A 418 8.32 -11.90 19.59
CA PRO A 418 8.08 -13.09 18.75
C PRO A 418 7.95 -12.80 17.25
N HIS A 419 7.83 -11.54 16.82
CA HIS A 419 7.69 -11.17 15.41
C HIS A 419 9.00 -10.66 14.80
N TYR A 420 9.05 -10.52 13.48
CA TYR A 420 10.19 -9.95 12.79
C TYR A 420 10.32 -8.44 13.02
N ILE A 421 11.53 -7.90 12.69
CA ILE A 421 11.85 -6.48 12.81
C ILE A 421 11.10 -5.62 11.79
N GLY A 422 10.54 -6.22 10.73
CA GLY A 422 9.85 -5.50 9.68
C GLY A 422 9.68 -6.28 8.39
N HIS A 423 9.05 -5.63 7.43
CA HIS A 423 8.71 -6.17 6.12
C HIS A 423 8.82 -5.09 5.03
N ASN A 424 8.71 -5.47 3.74
CA ASN A 424 8.54 -4.50 2.67
C ASN A 424 7.15 -3.87 2.76
N LEU A 425 7.06 -2.58 2.46
CA LEU A 425 5.82 -1.79 2.46
C LEU A 425 5.60 -1.14 1.08
N GLY A 426 4.35 -1.03 0.65
CA GLY A 426 4.03 -0.41 -0.63
C GLY A 426 2.54 -0.34 -0.93
N LEU A 427 2.11 -0.94 -2.03
CA LEU A 427 0.68 -1.11 -2.37
C LEU A 427 -0.01 -2.12 -1.46
N ASP A 428 0.74 -3.08 -0.93
CA ASP A 428 0.32 -3.95 0.15
C ASP A 428 1.04 -3.53 1.44
N VAL A 429 0.43 -3.75 2.60
CA VAL A 429 1.09 -3.58 3.91
C VAL A 429 2.28 -4.54 3.99
N HIS A 430 2.05 -5.83 3.80
CA HIS A 430 3.11 -6.82 3.62
C HIS A 430 3.43 -6.95 2.13
N ASP A 431 4.15 -5.96 1.59
CA ASP A 431 4.41 -5.81 0.16
C ASP A 431 5.43 -6.85 -0.35
N VAL A 432 5.20 -7.33 -1.56
CA VAL A 432 6.12 -8.19 -2.33
C VAL A 432 6.79 -9.32 -1.52
N PRO A 433 6.02 -10.26 -0.96
CA PRO A 433 6.55 -11.34 -0.12
C PRO A 433 7.51 -12.28 -0.88
N GLN A 434 7.59 -12.15 -2.21
CA GLN A 434 8.53 -12.87 -3.08
C GLN A 434 9.97 -12.36 -2.94
N ILE A 435 10.16 -11.15 -2.44
CA ILE A 435 11.49 -10.60 -2.18
C ILE A 435 12.02 -11.20 -0.89
N SER A 436 13.14 -11.91 -1.02
CA SER A 436 13.73 -12.63 0.12
C SER A 436 14.18 -11.66 1.22
N ARG A 437 13.76 -11.92 2.45
CA ARG A 437 14.23 -11.20 3.64
C ARG A 437 15.73 -11.39 3.94
N TYR A 438 16.38 -12.37 3.30
CA TYR A 438 17.82 -12.61 3.37
C TYR A 438 18.61 -11.87 2.30
N ALA A 439 17.95 -11.22 1.34
CA ALA A 439 18.61 -10.39 0.35
C ALA A 439 19.00 -9.03 0.97
N PRO A 440 20.19 -8.50 0.66
CA PRO A 440 20.58 -7.16 1.08
C PRO A 440 19.54 -6.11 0.62
N LEU A 441 19.29 -5.13 1.49
CA LEU A 441 18.42 -4.00 1.16
C LEU A 441 18.99 -3.19 0.00
N ARG A 442 18.11 -2.78 -0.89
CA ARG A 442 18.45 -1.98 -2.08
C ARG A 442 17.91 -0.56 -1.94
N ALA A 443 18.64 0.42 -2.45
CA ALA A 443 18.14 1.80 -2.51
C ALA A 443 16.80 1.88 -3.27
N GLY A 444 15.85 2.62 -2.72
CA GLY A 444 14.48 2.71 -3.22
C GLY A 444 13.51 1.68 -2.62
N GLN A 445 13.95 0.68 -1.86
CA GLN A 445 13.03 -0.13 -1.07
C GLN A 445 12.43 0.72 0.05
N VAL A 446 11.18 0.43 0.42
CA VAL A 446 10.56 0.93 1.65
C VAL A 446 10.26 -0.26 2.53
N VAL A 447 10.71 -0.18 3.79
CA VAL A 447 10.55 -1.25 4.78
C VAL A 447 10.06 -0.67 6.10
N THR A 448 9.33 -1.46 6.88
CA THR A 448 9.02 -1.12 8.28
C THR A 448 10.18 -1.50 9.19
N ILE A 449 10.34 -0.77 10.32
CA ILE A 449 11.24 -1.12 11.43
C ILE A 449 10.44 -1.00 12.72
N GLU A 450 10.07 -2.16 13.27
CA GLU A 450 9.01 -2.33 14.27
C GLU A 450 9.42 -3.22 15.46
N PRO A 451 10.52 -2.98 16.17
CA PRO A 451 10.84 -3.79 17.34
C PRO A 451 9.71 -3.72 18.38
N GLY A 452 9.48 -4.84 19.05
CA GLY A 452 8.49 -4.96 20.11
C GLY A 452 9.02 -5.64 21.37
N LEU A 453 8.28 -5.48 22.46
CA LEU A 453 8.53 -6.13 23.74
C LEU A 453 7.20 -6.42 24.41
N TYR A 454 6.93 -7.69 24.75
CA TYR A 454 5.63 -8.15 25.27
C TYR A 454 5.86 -8.99 26.53
N ILE A 455 5.65 -8.40 27.70
CA ILE A 455 5.92 -9.03 28.98
C ILE A 455 4.63 -9.61 29.55
N PRO A 456 4.49 -10.95 29.58
CA PRO A 456 3.29 -11.60 30.08
C PRO A 456 3.14 -11.47 31.61
N ASP A 457 1.96 -11.80 32.13
CA ASP A 457 1.74 -11.97 33.55
C ASP A 457 2.36 -13.28 34.03
N ASP A 458 3.66 -13.23 34.29
CA ASP A 458 4.47 -14.37 34.70
C ASP A 458 5.38 -13.93 35.86
N GLU A 459 5.39 -14.73 36.94
CA GLU A 459 6.13 -14.43 38.18
C GLU A 459 7.65 -14.33 37.98
N ARG A 460 8.18 -14.83 36.87
CA ARG A 460 9.59 -14.66 36.48
C ARG A 460 9.95 -13.20 36.21
N TYR A 461 8.97 -12.35 35.95
CA TYR A 461 9.17 -10.92 35.70
C TYR A 461 8.69 -10.08 36.90
N PRO A 462 9.33 -8.94 37.17
CA PRO A 462 8.88 -8.00 38.19
C PRO A 462 7.42 -7.60 37.97
N ALA A 463 6.61 -7.58 39.01
CA ALA A 463 5.17 -7.31 38.92
C ALA A 463 4.84 -6.00 38.21
N TYR A 464 5.70 -4.97 38.38
CA TYR A 464 5.51 -3.65 37.76
C TYR A 464 5.86 -3.63 36.26
N PHE A 465 6.38 -4.69 35.68
CA PHE A 465 6.63 -4.83 34.24
C PHE A 465 5.62 -5.74 33.53
N ARG A 466 4.83 -6.53 34.30
CA ARG A 466 3.89 -7.50 33.72
C ARG A 466 2.74 -6.80 32.99
N ASN A 467 2.16 -7.51 32.02
CA ASN A 467 1.04 -7.06 31.21
C ASN A 467 1.33 -5.77 30.40
N ILE A 468 2.60 -5.56 30.02
CA ILE A 468 3.00 -4.43 29.18
C ILE A 468 3.48 -4.97 27.83
N GLY A 469 2.79 -4.55 26.75
CA GLY A 469 3.20 -4.71 25.36
C GLY A 469 3.58 -3.36 24.74
N ILE A 470 4.72 -3.33 24.07
CA ILE A 470 5.25 -2.13 23.41
C ILE A 470 5.68 -2.50 21.99
N ARG A 471 5.26 -1.72 20.99
CA ARG A 471 5.79 -1.70 19.64
C ARG A 471 5.98 -0.26 19.19
N ILE A 472 7.12 0.01 18.53
CA ILE A 472 7.47 1.32 17.98
C ILE A 472 7.95 1.10 16.57
N GLU A 473 7.21 1.61 15.60
CA GLU A 473 7.37 1.34 14.18
C GLU A 473 7.42 2.60 13.34
N ASP A 474 8.30 2.61 12.36
CA ASP A 474 8.36 3.64 11.33
C ASP A 474 8.56 3.02 9.93
N ASP A 475 8.04 3.71 8.91
CA ASP A 475 8.29 3.44 7.50
C ASP A 475 9.63 4.04 7.07
N ILE A 476 10.53 3.22 6.56
CA ILE A 476 11.89 3.64 6.20
C ILE A 476 12.15 3.44 4.71
N ALA A 477 12.35 4.53 3.99
CA ALA A 477 12.85 4.49 2.62
C ALA A 477 14.37 4.34 2.64
N VAL A 478 14.85 3.24 2.08
CA VAL A 478 16.27 2.88 2.01
C VAL A 478 16.96 3.72 0.95
N GLY A 479 17.96 4.47 1.34
CA GLY A 479 18.83 5.21 0.44
C GLY A 479 20.15 4.48 0.13
N SER A 480 20.96 5.03 -0.78
CA SER A 480 22.28 4.47 -1.09
C SER A 480 23.22 4.50 0.11
N ASN A 481 23.37 5.66 0.75
CA ASN A 481 24.27 5.91 1.90
C ASN A 481 23.53 6.51 3.11
N GLY A 482 22.23 6.26 3.22
CA GLY A 482 21.38 6.78 4.29
C GLY A 482 19.96 6.25 4.15
N TYR A 483 19.05 6.84 4.89
CA TYR A 483 17.63 6.48 4.86
C TYR A 483 16.76 7.73 5.02
N THR A 484 15.48 7.60 4.68
CA THR A 484 14.46 8.62 4.99
C THR A 484 13.34 7.98 5.79
N ASN A 485 13.05 8.51 6.97
CA ASN A 485 11.88 8.12 7.75
C ASN A 485 10.64 8.81 7.16
N LEU A 486 9.65 8.03 6.73
CA LEU A 486 8.44 8.52 6.09
C LEU A 486 7.34 8.89 7.10
N THR A 487 7.50 8.53 8.37
CA THR A 487 6.50 8.67 9.44
C THR A 487 6.98 9.54 10.61
N VAL A 488 7.92 10.42 10.33
CA VAL A 488 8.60 11.26 11.33
C VAL A 488 7.66 12.16 12.15
N GLU A 489 6.47 12.49 11.65
CA GLU A 489 5.47 13.26 12.38
C GLU A 489 4.86 12.53 13.58
N ALA A 490 4.81 11.19 13.57
CA ALA A 490 4.34 10.43 14.71
C ALA A 490 5.36 10.52 15.86
N ALA A 491 5.11 11.37 16.84
CA ALA A 491 6.00 11.52 17.98
C ALA A 491 6.25 10.18 18.68
N LYS A 492 7.52 9.90 18.99
CA LYS A 492 7.95 8.68 19.68
C LYS A 492 8.91 8.92 20.83
N GLU A 493 9.40 10.14 20.95
CA GLU A 493 10.20 10.53 22.12
C GLU A 493 9.28 10.70 23.34
N ILE A 494 9.68 10.15 24.47
CA ILE A 494 8.88 10.21 25.71
C ILE A 494 8.51 11.66 26.06
N VAL A 495 9.49 12.57 25.96
CA VAL A 495 9.29 13.99 26.27
C VAL A 495 8.27 14.65 25.33
N ASP A 496 8.23 14.27 24.05
CA ASP A 496 7.31 14.80 23.08
C ASP A 496 5.90 14.25 23.31
N ILE A 497 5.76 12.95 23.56
CA ILE A 497 4.47 12.30 23.86
C ILE A 497 3.86 12.93 25.12
N GLU A 498 4.62 13.03 26.20
CA GLU A 498 4.15 13.65 27.45
C GLU A 498 3.78 15.13 27.26
N SER A 499 4.59 15.89 26.51
CA SER A 499 4.31 17.29 26.20
C SER A 499 3.02 17.46 25.41
N ILE A 500 2.82 16.65 24.36
CA ILE A 500 1.58 16.67 23.54
C ILE A 500 0.37 16.27 24.39
N ALA A 501 0.49 15.25 25.22
CA ALA A 501 -0.60 14.79 26.09
C ALA A 501 -1.03 15.84 27.12
N GLN A 502 -0.11 16.69 27.57
CA GLN A 502 -0.38 17.73 28.57
C GLN A 502 -0.80 19.06 27.96
N ASN A 503 -0.17 19.46 26.86
CA ASN A 503 -0.28 20.81 26.29
C ASN A 503 -1.12 20.86 25.00
N GLY A 504 -1.51 19.72 24.46
CA GLY A 504 -2.12 19.61 23.14
C GLY A 504 -1.14 19.77 21.99
N VAL A 505 -1.65 19.76 20.77
CA VAL A 505 -0.88 19.95 19.52
C VAL A 505 -0.85 21.45 19.22
N SER A 506 0.32 22.00 18.95
CA SER A 506 0.53 23.46 18.81
C SER A 506 0.01 24.08 17.50
N THR A 507 -0.48 23.29 16.55
CA THR A 507 -0.90 23.75 15.21
C THR A 507 -2.23 23.11 14.82
N ILE A 508 -3.34 23.60 15.36
CA ILE A 508 -4.63 22.92 15.22
C ILE A 508 -5.64 23.69 14.34
N ALA A 509 -5.30 24.84 13.82
CA ALA A 509 -6.27 25.71 13.15
C ALA A 509 -6.88 25.16 11.83
N GLU A 510 -6.43 23.99 11.33
CA GLU A 510 -6.88 23.47 10.04
C GLU A 510 -7.59 22.10 10.13
N GLU A 511 -7.89 21.60 11.33
CA GLU A 511 -8.02 20.16 11.53
C GLU A 511 -9.44 19.62 11.59
N ASP A 512 -10.46 20.44 11.68
CA ASP A 512 -11.85 20.02 11.75
C ASP A 512 -12.58 20.08 10.39
N GLU A 513 -11.94 20.61 9.37
CA GLU A 513 -12.47 20.55 8.02
C GLU A 513 -11.96 19.29 7.33
N VAL A 514 -12.88 18.52 6.74
CA VAL A 514 -12.53 17.50 5.75
C VAL A 514 -11.80 18.21 4.62
N SER A 515 -10.48 18.18 4.70
CA SER A 515 -9.66 18.84 3.69
C SER A 515 -9.78 18.06 2.40
N PRO A 516 -10.15 18.69 1.27
CA PRO A 516 -9.92 18.07 -0.02
C PRO A 516 -8.43 17.71 -0.07
N LEU A 517 -8.10 16.59 -0.71
CA LEU A 517 -6.73 16.11 -0.84
C LEU A 517 -5.80 17.27 -1.15
N LYS A 518 -4.93 17.62 -0.20
CA LYS A 518 -3.83 18.52 -0.47
C LYS A 518 -2.87 17.73 -1.35
N TYR A 519 -2.47 18.29 -2.46
CA TYR A 519 -1.55 17.66 -3.40
C TYR A 519 -0.35 17.07 -2.68
N VAL A 520 0.11 15.93 -3.16
CA VAL A 520 1.42 15.39 -2.77
C VAL A 520 2.47 16.28 -3.43
N ASP A 521 3.11 17.14 -2.63
CA ASP A 521 4.15 18.08 -3.11
C ASP A 521 5.48 17.39 -3.35
#